data_190a88d103939dfd2086cdf8dece2d95
#
_entry.id   190a88d103939dfd2086cdf8dece2d95
#
_cell.length_a   1.000
_cell.length_b   1.000
_cell.length_c   1.000
_cell.angle_alpha   90.00
_cell.angle_beta   90.00
_cell.angle_gamma   90.00
#
_symmetry.space_group_name_H-M   'P 1'
#
loop_
_entity.id
_entity.type
_entity.pdbx_description
1 polymer ?
#
loop_
_entity_poly.entity_id
_entity_poly.type
_entity_poly.pdbx_seq_one_letter_code
_entity_poly.pdbx_strand_id
1 'polypeptide(L)'
;MKKGTLVIGNPPYGDRLKLARDFFNKSCDIADYIGFILPISQLNNTTSFYRFDLIYSEDLGIKSYSGVGLHCCFNLYKRPSGGEHKFKKEHFEGLTFYRQDRKDYASITDYDLRMCYWGNGSVGKILSDDEKYSGEYKIKIDDRHPQKQEILRILKETDWKNEVKGIAMARLKQYMIFKKLRECGIEELKIKGGIEE
;
A
#
# COMPACT_ATOMS: atom_id res chain seq x y z
N MET A 1 26.88 -11.61 -13.37
CA MET A 1 25.75 -11.15 -14.23
C MET A 1 26.27 -10.09 -15.19
N LYS A 2 25.76 -10.08 -16.44
CA LYS A 2 26.05 -8.97 -17.35
C LYS A 2 25.27 -7.74 -16.84
N LYS A 3 25.97 -6.63 -16.61
CA LYS A 3 25.33 -5.35 -16.22
C LYS A 3 24.37 -4.88 -17.31
N GLY A 4 23.21 -4.36 -16.93
CA GLY A 4 22.21 -3.80 -17.83
C GLY A 4 21.19 -4.79 -18.39
N THR A 5 21.02 -5.96 -17.76
CA THR A 5 20.03 -6.96 -18.21
C THR A 5 18.61 -6.46 -17.93
N LEU A 6 17.77 -6.42 -18.97
CA LEU A 6 16.35 -6.09 -18.89
C LEU A 6 15.51 -7.35 -19.15
N VAL A 7 14.58 -7.64 -18.24
CA VAL A 7 13.47 -8.58 -18.46
C VAL A 7 12.22 -7.78 -18.75
N ILE A 8 11.56 -8.05 -19.87
CA ILE A 8 10.29 -7.41 -20.24
C ILE A 8 9.24 -8.46 -20.54
N GLY A 9 7.99 -8.23 -20.16
CA GLY A 9 6.93 -9.18 -20.45
C GLY A 9 5.55 -8.77 -19.96
N ASN A 10 4.60 -9.63 -20.31
CA ASN A 10 3.24 -9.63 -19.78
C ASN A 10 3.03 -10.97 -19.06
N PRO A 11 3.44 -11.09 -17.80
CA PRO A 11 3.32 -12.34 -17.07
C PRO A 11 1.86 -12.70 -16.82
N PRO A 12 1.51 -14.00 -16.76
CA PRO A 12 0.19 -14.42 -16.31
C PRO A 12 -0.04 -13.92 -14.88
N TYR A 13 -1.23 -13.36 -14.60
CA TYR A 13 -1.45 -12.75 -13.29
C TYR A 13 -1.72 -13.79 -12.19
N GLY A 14 -2.53 -14.81 -12.52
CA GLY A 14 -2.96 -15.81 -11.54
C GLY A 14 -3.86 -15.24 -10.44
N ASP A 15 -4.28 -16.10 -9.52
CA ASP A 15 -5.05 -15.65 -8.36
C ASP A 15 -4.22 -14.68 -7.51
N ARG A 16 -4.81 -13.51 -7.20
CA ARG A 16 -4.18 -12.44 -6.40
C ARG A 16 -2.75 -12.09 -6.84
N LEU A 17 -2.48 -12.13 -8.15
CA LEU A 17 -1.16 -11.85 -8.75
C LEU A 17 -0.05 -12.85 -8.36
N LYS A 18 -0.39 -14.05 -7.92
CA LYS A 18 0.60 -15.02 -7.47
C LYS A 18 1.61 -15.33 -8.57
N LEU A 19 1.12 -15.68 -9.78
CA LEU A 19 2.00 -16.00 -10.90
C LEU A 19 2.86 -14.81 -11.31
N ALA A 20 2.28 -13.63 -11.43
CA ALA A 20 3.06 -12.44 -11.78
C ALA A 20 4.17 -12.14 -10.76
N ARG A 21 3.91 -12.34 -9.46
CA ARG A 21 4.95 -12.23 -8.42
C ARG A 21 6.04 -13.29 -8.54
N ASP A 22 5.66 -14.52 -8.87
CA ASP A 22 6.63 -15.60 -9.05
C ASP A 22 7.55 -15.30 -10.25
N PHE A 23 6.97 -14.81 -11.37
CA PHE A 23 7.76 -14.32 -12.52
C PHE A 23 8.68 -13.16 -12.13
N PHE A 24 8.17 -12.18 -11.40
CA PHE A 24 8.97 -11.05 -10.93
C PHE A 24 10.14 -11.51 -10.05
N ASN A 25 9.88 -12.40 -9.09
CA ASN A 25 10.90 -12.90 -8.19
C ASN A 25 12.01 -13.64 -8.94
N LYS A 26 11.66 -14.49 -9.93
CA LYS A 26 12.64 -15.13 -10.79
C LYS A 26 13.39 -14.13 -11.68
N SER A 27 12.72 -13.10 -12.16
CA SER A 27 13.36 -12.04 -12.93
C SER A 27 14.36 -11.25 -12.09
N CYS A 28 14.09 -11.04 -10.80
CA CYS A 28 15.03 -10.40 -9.90
C CYS A 28 16.39 -11.14 -9.81
N ASP A 29 16.40 -12.45 -10.01
CA ASP A 29 17.64 -13.22 -9.91
C ASP A 29 18.58 -12.99 -11.11
N ILE A 30 18.06 -12.52 -12.25
CA ILE A 30 18.79 -12.41 -13.52
C ILE A 30 18.82 -11.01 -14.14
N ALA A 31 18.01 -10.07 -13.67
CA ALA A 31 17.82 -8.76 -14.31
C ALA A 31 18.30 -7.61 -13.41
N ASP A 32 18.68 -6.51 -14.04
CA ASP A 32 18.87 -5.20 -13.41
C ASP A 32 17.64 -4.33 -13.56
N TYR A 33 16.84 -4.58 -14.61
CA TYR A 33 15.58 -3.91 -14.88
C TYR A 33 14.49 -4.93 -15.22
N ILE A 34 13.26 -4.67 -14.76
CA ILE A 34 12.09 -5.51 -15.03
C ILE A 34 10.97 -4.60 -15.49
N GLY A 35 10.49 -4.79 -16.74
CA GLY A 35 9.36 -4.07 -17.30
C GLY A 35 8.17 -5.01 -17.47
N PHE A 36 7.10 -4.82 -16.71
CA PHE A 36 5.92 -5.69 -16.78
C PHE A 36 4.65 -4.92 -17.12
N ILE A 37 3.81 -5.53 -17.97
CA ILE A 37 2.41 -5.16 -18.07
C ILE A 37 1.66 -5.89 -16.96
N LEU A 38 0.92 -5.14 -16.16
CA LEU A 38 0.24 -5.62 -14.97
C LEU A 38 -1.20 -5.10 -14.94
N PRO A 39 -2.11 -5.71 -14.15
CA PRO A 39 -3.42 -5.13 -13.92
C PRO A 39 -3.29 -3.71 -13.34
N ILE A 40 -4.23 -2.85 -13.67
CA ILE A 40 -4.24 -1.44 -13.23
C ILE A 40 -4.13 -1.28 -11.71
N SER A 41 -4.53 -2.28 -10.92
CA SER A 41 -4.35 -2.29 -9.46
C SER A 41 -2.88 -2.21 -9.02
N GLN A 42 -1.94 -2.35 -9.97
CA GLN A 42 -0.50 -2.23 -9.73
C GLN A 42 0.08 -0.88 -10.19
N LEU A 43 -0.76 0.03 -10.69
CA LEU A 43 -0.31 1.38 -11.00
C LEU A 43 0.22 2.06 -9.73
N ASN A 44 1.46 2.56 -9.80
CA ASN A 44 2.17 3.18 -8.68
C ASN A 44 2.25 2.33 -7.39
N ASN A 45 2.07 1.01 -7.51
CA ASN A 45 2.08 0.11 -6.36
C ASN A 45 3.48 -0.45 -6.11
N THR A 46 4.12 -0.02 -5.02
CA THR A 46 5.46 -0.45 -4.61
C THR A 46 5.45 -1.66 -3.67
N THR A 47 4.28 -2.12 -3.22
CA THR A 47 4.19 -3.14 -2.17
C THR A 47 4.13 -4.58 -2.68
N SER A 48 3.60 -4.80 -3.89
CA SER A 48 3.44 -6.16 -4.44
C SER A 48 4.72 -6.70 -5.06
N PHE A 49 5.56 -5.81 -5.60
CA PHE A 49 6.80 -6.11 -6.33
C PHE A 49 7.97 -5.36 -5.69
N TYR A 50 8.12 -5.49 -4.40
CA TYR A 50 8.93 -4.65 -3.51
C TYR A 50 10.45 -4.87 -3.62
N ARG A 51 10.92 -5.98 -4.21
CA ARG A 51 12.37 -6.31 -4.25
C ARG A 51 13.18 -5.26 -5.02
N PHE A 52 12.59 -4.63 -6.02
CA PHE A 52 13.21 -3.59 -6.84
C PHE A 52 12.48 -2.24 -6.68
N ASP A 53 13.18 -1.16 -6.99
CA ASP A 53 12.59 0.18 -7.03
C ASP A 53 11.65 0.32 -8.22
N LEU A 54 10.41 0.74 -7.99
CA LEU A 54 9.51 1.16 -9.06
C LEU A 54 9.97 2.55 -9.55
N ILE A 55 10.53 2.61 -10.76
CA ILE A 55 11.07 3.86 -11.32
C ILE A 55 10.18 4.50 -12.37
N TYR A 56 9.20 3.76 -12.90
CA TYR A 56 8.22 4.26 -13.86
C TYR A 56 6.93 3.46 -13.76
N SER A 57 5.79 4.14 -13.90
CA SER A 57 4.47 3.53 -13.89
C SER A 57 3.53 4.33 -14.80
N GLU A 58 2.84 3.65 -15.72
CA GLU A 58 1.96 4.26 -16.72
C GLU A 58 0.66 3.49 -16.84
N ASP A 59 -0.46 4.22 -16.93
CA ASP A 59 -1.77 3.65 -17.25
C ASP A 59 -1.85 3.42 -18.76
N LEU A 60 -1.98 2.16 -19.17
CA LEU A 60 -2.11 1.77 -20.58
C LEU A 60 -3.56 1.78 -21.07
N GLY A 61 -4.54 2.04 -20.20
CA GLY A 61 -5.95 1.91 -20.51
C GLY A 61 -6.40 0.46 -20.68
N ILE A 62 -7.56 0.28 -21.30
CA ILE A 62 -8.14 -1.05 -21.55
C ILE A 62 -7.45 -1.69 -22.77
N LYS A 63 -6.89 -2.87 -22.56
CA LYS A 63 -6.29 -3.72 -23.62
C LYS A 63 -7.12 -4.98 -23.78
N SER A 64 -7.29 -5.41 -25.02
CA SER A 64 -8.01 -6.66 -25.31
C SER A 64 -7.04 -7.84 -25.29
N TYR A 65 -7.34 -8.85 -24.49
CA TYR A 65 -6.63 -10.12 -24.42
C TYR A 65 -7.62 -11.26 -24.64
N SER A 66 -7.51 -11.98 -25.75
CA SER A 66 -8.41 -13.09 -26.10
C SER A 66 -9.91 -12.71 -26.00
N GLY A 67 -10.27 -11.51 -26.45
CA GLY A 67 -11.63 -11.01 -26.40
C GLY A 67 -12.09 -10.42 -25.05
N VAL A 68 -11.24 -10.46 -24.03
CA VAL A 68 -11.53 -9.87 -22.72
C VAL A 68 -10.81 -8.53 -22.58
N GLY A 69 -11.55 -7.47 -22.28
CA GLY A 69 -10.97 -6.15 -21.98
C GLY A 69 -10.39 -6.11 -20.57
N LEU A 70 -9.09 -5.84 -20.46
CA LEU A 70 -8.40 -5.69 -19.18
C LEU A 70 -7.78 -4.30 -19.09
N HIS A 71 -8.07 -3.59 -18.00
CA HIS A 71 -7.39 -2.32 -17.71
C HIS A 71 -6.02 -2.62 -17.11
N CYS A 72 -4.97 -2.19 -17.81
CA CYS A 72 -3.58 -2.52 -17.51
C CYS A 72 -2.73 -1.28 -17.26
N CYS A 73 -1.62 -1.48 -16.57
CA CYS A 73 -0.53 -0.52 -16.45
C CYS A 73 0.79 -1.16 -16.90
N PHE A 74 1.75 -0.32 -17.25
CA PHE A 74 3.14 -0.71 -17.42
C PHE A 74 3.95 -0.21 -16.25
N ASN A 75 4.70 -1.09 -15.60
CA ASN A 75 5.60 -0.75 -14.52
C ASN A 75 7.03 -1.14 -14.89
N LEU A 76 7.97 -0.21 -14.66
CA LEU A 76 9.40 -0.46 -14.80
C LEU A 76 10.06 -0.42 -13.42
N TYR A 77 10.76 -1.49 -13.11
CA TYR A 77 11.47 -1.66 -11.85
C TYR A 77 12.97 -1.71 -12.11
N LYS A 78 13.75 -1.17 -11.19
CA LYS A 78 15.22 -1.15 -11.23
C LYS A 78 15.79 -1.80 -9.97
N ARG A 79 16.83 -2.60 -10.13
CA ARG A 79 17.58 -3.16 -8.98
C ARG A 79 18.16 -2.02 -8.14
N PRO A 80 17.91 -1.98 -6.84
CA PRO A 80 18.51 -0.99 -5.95
C PRO A 80 20.03 -1.14 -5.88
N SER A 81 20.74 -0.03 -5.81
CA SER A 81 22.22 -0.02 -5.69
C SER A 81 22.73 -0.68 -4.42
N GLY A 82 21.97 -0.63 -3.34
CA GLY A 82 22.27 -1.25 -2.04
C GLY A 82 21.86 -2.72 -1.91
N GLY A 83 21.45 -3.36 -3.02
CA GLY A 83 20.87 -4.72 -3.00
C GLY A 83 19.35 -4.72 -2.92
N GLU A 84 18.76 -5.89 -3.06
CA GLU A 84 17.30 -6.04 -3.12
C GLU A 84 16.63 -5.67 -1.80
N HIS A 85 15.46 -5.02 -1.90
CA HIS A 85 14.66 -4.75 -0.72
C HIS A 85 14.09 -6.04 -0.14
N LYS A 86 14.16 -6.17 1.18
CA LYS A 86 13.45 -7.21 1.92
C LYS A 86 12.02 -6.79 2.15
N PHE A 87 11.10 -7.75 2.16
CA PHE A 87 9.74 -7.47 2.58
C PHE A 87 9.75 -6.90 4.00
N LYS A 88 9.38 -5.62 4.11
CA LYS A 88 9.07 -5.01 5.40
C LYS A 88 7.55 -4.86 5.44
N LYS A 89 6.92 -5.53 6.38
CA LYS A 89 5.55 -5.17 6.72
C LYS A 89 5.63 -3.73 7.19
N GLU A 90 5.06 -2.82 6.41
CA GLU A 90 5.06 -1.42 6.81
C GLU A 90 4.35 -1.29 8.14
N HIS A 91 5.01 -0.66 9.06
CA HIS A 91 4.57 -0.38 10.40
C HIS A 91 4.82 1.10 10.68
N PHE A 92 4.04 1.67 11.55
CA PHE A 92 4.25 3.01 12.08
C PHE A 92 4.09 2.91 13.58
N GLU A 93 5.20 3.05 14.29
CA GLU A 93 5.22 2.87 15.74
C GLU A 93 4.33 3.92 16.41
N GLY A 94 3.44 3.46 17.28
CA GLY A 94 2.42 4.31 17.91
C GLY A 94 1.06 4.33 17.20
N LEU A 95 0.89 3.63 16.04
CA LEU A 95 -0.41 3.49 15.37
C LEU A 95 -0.81 2.03 15.23
N THR A 96 -2.04 1.73 15.60
CA THR A 96 -2.65 0.41 15.42
C THR A 96 -3.89 0.52 14.56
N PHE A 97 -4.00 -0.39 13.57
CA PHE A 97 -5.13 -0.46 12.65
C PHE A 97 -5.87 -1.79 12.83
N TYR A 98 -7.15 -1.70 13.10
CA TYR A 98 -8.04 -2.85 13.15
C TYR A 98 -8.95 -2.82 11.92
N ARG A 99 -8.80 -3.80 11.04
CA ARG A 99 -9.66 -3.94 9.86
C ARG A 99 -10.94 -4.66 10.22
N GLN A 100 -12.02 -4.29 9.56
CA GLN A 100 -13.36 -4.86 9.79
C GLN A 100 -13.47 -6.37 9.50
N ASP A 101 -12.60 -6.93 8.64
CA ASP A 101 -12.58 -8.37 8.35
C ASP A 101 -11.94 -9.23 9.45
N ARG A 102 -11.44 -8.63 10.51
CA ARG A 102 -10.96 -9.35 11.71
C ARG A 102 -12.13 -9.91 12.50
N LYS A 103 -11.95 -11.14 13.01
CA LYS A 103 -12.96 -11.82 13.82
C LYS A 103 -13.33 -11.05 15.10
N ASP A 104 -12.36 -10.36 15.69
CA ASP A 104 -12.48 -9.60 16.93
C ASP A 104 -12.84 -8.11 16.71
N TYR A 105 -13.10 -7.69 15.47
CA TYR A 105 -13.31 -6.27 15.17
C TYR A 105 -14.45 -5.63 15.95
N ALA A 106 -15.56 -6.37 16.14
CA ALA A 106 -16.73 -5.86 16.85
C ALA A 106 -16.45 -5.57 18.34
N SER A 107 -15.57 -6.35 18.98
CA SER A 107 -15.23 -6.20 20.39
C SER A 107 -14.19 -5.09 20.66
N ILE A 108 -13.58 -4.52 19.61
CA ILE A 108 -12.60 -3.45 19.78
C ILE A 108 -13.34 -2.15 20.04
N THR A 109 -13.25 -1.64 21.26
CA THR A 109 -13.87 -0.39 21.71
C THR A 109 -12.86 0.73 21.95
N ASP A 110 -11.59 0.38 22.16
CA ASP A 110 -10.49 1.34 22.34
C ASP A 110 -9.89 1.74 20.99
N TYR A 111 -10.36 2.84 20.42
CA TYR A 111 -9.86 3.46 19.19
C TYR A 111 -10.12 4.97 19.23
N ASP A 112 -9.35 5.73 18.46
CA ASP A 112 -9.47 7.18 18.40
C ASP A 112 -10.37 7.65 17.24
N LEU A 113 -10.43 6.87 16.15
CA LEU A 113 -11.32 7.18 15.03
C LEU A 113 -11.64 5.94 14.19
N ARG A 114 -12.76 6.03 13.44
CA ARG A 114 -13.15 5.08 12.40
C ARG A 114 -13.03 5.75 11.04
N MET A 115 -12.44 5.05 10.06
CA MET A 115 -12.20 5.59 8.72
C MET A 115 -12.48 4.55 7.64
N CYS A 116 -13.21 4.94 6.60
CA CYS A 116 -13.41 4.10 5.43
C CYS A 116 -12.11 3.91 4.65
N TYR A 117 -11.69 2.67 4.43
CA TYR A 117 -10.56 2.38 3.55
C TYR A 117 -10.99 1.96 2.14
N TRP A 118 -12.29 1.70 1.92
CA TRP A 118 -12.82 1.22 0.66
C TRP A 118 -14.24 1.73 0.42
N GLY A 119 -14.61 1.88 -0.85
CA GLY A 119 -15.95 2.26 -1.28
C GLY A 119 -15.91 3.41 -2.28
N ASN A 120 -16.84 3.36 -3.24
CA ASN A 120 -16.92 4.37 -4.29
C ASN A 120 -17.30 5.73 -3.68
N GLY A 121 -16.36 6.65 -3.67
CA GLY A 121 -16.51 7.99 -3.11
C GLY A 121 -16.42 8.10 -1.58
N SER A 122 -16.20 7.00 -0.85
CA SER A 122 -16.17 7.01 0.63
C SER A 122 -14.78 6.83 1.22
N VAL A 123 -13.75 6.62 0.40
CA VAL A 123 -12.38 6.47 0.87
C VAL A 123 -11.96 7.68 1.69
N GLY A 124 -11.48 7.43 2.91
CA GLY A 124 -11.06 8.46 3.85
C GLY A 124 -12.20 9.11 4.64
N LYS A 125 -13.47 8.74 4.37
CA LYS A 125 -14.58 9.25 5.20
C LYS A 125 -14.39 8.82 6.65
N ILE A 126 -14.45 9.79 7.56
CA ILE A 126 -14.50 9.52 9.00
C ILE A 126 -15.95 9.14 9.36
N LEU A 127 -16.10 8.10 10.16
CA LEU A 127 -17.40 7.54 10.55
C LEU A 127 -17.72 7.86 12.00
N SER A 128 -18.96 8.21 12.26
CA SER A 128 -19.54 8.27 13.61
C SER A 128 -19.86 6.85 14.12
N ASP A 129 -20.03 6.70 15.42
CA ASP A 129 -20.21 5.37 16.04
C ASP A 129 -21.51 4.66 15.64
N ASP A 130 -22.53 5.40 15.25
CA ASP A 130 -23.83 4.91 14.77
C ASP A 130 -23.81 4.53 13.28
N GLU A 131 -22.83 4.98 12.50
CA GLU A 131 -22.73 4.62 11.08
C GLU A 131 -22.23 3.18 10.91
N LYS A 132 -22.94 2.41 10.10
CA LYS A 132 -22.51 1.07 9.65
C LYS A 132 -21.93 1.17 8.26
N TYR A 133 -20.70 0.72 8.09
CA TYR A 133 -20.02 0.71 6.80
C TYR A 133 -19.24 -0.60 6.59
N SER A 134 -19.13 -1.02 5.33
CA SER A 134 -18.28 -2.17 4.95
C SER A 134 -16.95 -1.66 4.42
N GLY A 135 -15.85 -2.09 4.99
CA GLY A 135 -14.51 -1.68 4.57
C GLY A 135 -14.00 -0.45 5.32
N GLU A 136 -13.89 -0.60 6.63
CA GLU A 136 -13.40 0.43 7.53
C GLU A 136 -12.22 -0.05 8.39
N TYR A 137 -11.44 0.93 8.86
CA TYR A 137 -10.47 0.78 9.94
C TYR A 137 -11.02 1.39 11.21
N LYS A 138 -10.80 0.75 12.36
CA LYS A 138 -10.64 1.42 13.65
C LYS A 138 -9.17 1.72 13.82
N ILE A 139 -8.82 2.96 14.11
CA ILE A 139 -7.44 3.43 14.25
C ILE A 139 -7.23 3.87 15.69
N LYS A 140 -6.24 3.26 16.35
CA LYS A 140 -5.78 3.67 17.68
C LYS A 140 -4.41 4.32 17.53
N ILE A 141 -4.27 5.48 18.16
CA ILE A 141 -2.99 6.18 18.31
C ILE A 141 -2.57 5.99 19.78
N ASP A 142 -1.35 5.54 20.01
CA ASP A 142 -0.83 5.36 21.36
C ASP A 142 -0.99 6.68 22.16
N ASP A 143 -1.53 6.61 23.37
CA ASP A 143 -1.80 7.81 24.18
C ASP A 143 -0.52 8.55 24.57
N ARG A 144 0.63 7.86 24.53
CA ARG A 144 1.96 8.45 24.78
C ARG A 144 2.54 9.15 23.57
N HIS A 145 1.89 9.08 22.40
CA HIS A 145 2.42 9.69 21.18
C HIS A 145 2.38 11.22 21.29
N PRO A 146 3.54 11.91 21.24
CA PRO A 146 3.60 13.36 21.48
C PRO A 146 2.83 14.18 20.46
N GLN A 147 2.69 13.65 19.24
CA GLN A 147 1.98 14.29 18.13
C GLN A 147 0.57 13.71 17.90
N LYS A 148 -0.05 13.07 18.90
CA LYS A 148 -1.35 12.40 18.76
C LYS A 148 -2.43 13.31 18.16
N GLN A 149 -2.55 14.54 18.62
CA GLN A 149 -3.56 15.48 18.13
C GLN A 149 -3.30 15.88 16.67
N GLU A 150 -2.03 16.05 16.31
CA GLU A 150 -1.65 16.37 14.94
C GLU A 150 -1.92 15.21 13.98
N ILE A 151 -1.64 13.97 14.41
CA ILE A 151 -2.01 12.77 13.65
C ILE A 151 -3.51 12.72 13.40
N LEU A 152 -4.33 12.95 14.44
CA LEU A 152 -5.78 12.98 14.31
C LEU A 152 -6.24 14.07 13.33
N ARG A 153 -5.62 15.25 13.38
CA ARG A 153 -5.90 16.35 12.45
C ARG A 153 -5.60 15.93 11.01
N ILE A 154 -4.41 15.40 10.75
CA ILE A 154 -4.00 14.95 9.41
C ILE A 154 -4.95 13.87 8.89
N LEU A 155 -5.31 12.88 9.73
CA LEU A 155 -6.21 11.81 9.34
C LEU A 155 -7.60 12.31 8.93
N LYS A 156 -8.09 13.36 9.60
CA LYS A 156 -9.42 13.95 9.36
C LYS A 156 -9.44 14.92 8.18
N GLU A 157 -8.37 15.71 7.99
CA GLU A 157 -8.33 16.81 7.04
C GLU A 157 -7.74 16.43 5.67
N THR A 158 -7.01 15.32 5.58
CA THR A 158 -6.42 14.89 4.31
C THR A 158 -7.51 14.48 3.31
N ASP A 159 -7.42 14.99 2.09
CA ASP A 159 -8.25 14.51 0.97
C ASP A 159 -7.76 13.16 0.45
N TRP A 160 -8.15 12.12 1.16
CA TRP A 160 -7.74 10.75 0.85
C TRP A 160 -8.21 10.27 -0.53
N LYS A 161 -9.25 10.87 -1.10
CA LYS A 161 -9.68 10.56 -2.47
C LYS A 161 -8.63 10.98 -3.49
N ASN A 162 -8.01 12.15 -3.28
CA ASN A 162 -6.92 12.59 -4.12
C ASN A 162 -5.65 11.78 -3.89
N GLU A 163 -5.35 11.41 -2.64
CA GLU A 163 -4.18 10.57 -2.33
C GLU A 163 -4.24 9.18 -2.99
N VAL A 164 -5.43 8.62 -3.20
CA VAL A 164 -5.62 7.34 -3.89
C VAL A 164 -5.99 7.50 -5.37
N LYS A 165 -6.00 8.73 -5.90
CA LYS A 165 -6.33 9.00 -7.30
C LYS A 165 -5.31 8.33 -8.23
N GLY A 166 -5.81 7.65 -9.25
CA GLY A 166 -4.96 6.88 -10.17
C GLY A 166 -4.60 5.48 -9.67
N ILE A 167 -5.05 5.09 -8.46
CA ILE A 167 -4.97 3.72 -7.99
C ILE A 167 -6.31 3.04 -8.31
N ALA A 168 -6.28 2.06 -9.17
CA ALA A 168 -7.49 1.31 -9.50
C ALA A 168 -8.03 0.61 -8.27
N MET A 169 -9.36 0.62 -8.12
CA MET A 169 -10.06 0.15 -6.94
C MET A 169 -9.61 0.92 -5.69
N ALA A 170 -9.79 2.25 -5.73
CA ALA A 170 -9.42 3.20 -4.68
C ALA A 170 -9.57 2.61 -3.27
N ARG A 171 -8.47 2.04 -2.77
CA ARG A 171 -8.37 1.49 -1.42
C ARG A 171 -7.28 2.24 -0.69
N LEU A 172 -7.66 2.88 0.38
CA LEU A 172 -6.70 3.47 1.29
C LEU A 172 -5.98 2.36 2.06
N LYS A 173 -4.73 2.12 1.72
CA LYS A 173 -3.89 1.14 2.41
C LYS A 173 -3.12 1.83 3.54
N GLN A 174 -2.80 1.08 4.58
CA GLN A 174 -2.09 1.60 5.76
C GLN A 174 -0.77 2.32 5.38
N TYR A 175 0.00 1.76 4.45
CA TYR A 175 1.26 2.38 4.03
C TYR A 175 1.08 3.79 3.44
N MET A 176 -0.06 4.06 2.82
CA MET A 176 -0.36 5.40 2.26
C MET A 176 -0.59 6.40 3.40
N ILE A 177 -1.26 5.95 4.46
CA ILE A 177 -1.44 6.74 5.67
C ILE A 177 -0.07 7.01 6.31
N PHE A 178 0.77 5.99 6.47
CA PHE A 178 2.10 6.14 7.05
C PHE A 178 2.98 7.09 6.22
N LYS A 179 2.95 6.94 4.88
CA LYS A 179 3.64 7.84 3.97
C LYS A 179 3.20 9.28 4.18
N LYS A 180 1.89 9.53 4.21
CA LYS A 180 1.34 10.87 4.41
C LYS A 180 1.74 11.48 5.75
N LEU A 181 1.69 10.69 6.82
CA LEU A 181 2.12 11.15 8.15
C LEU A 181 3.60 11.56 8.15
N ARG A 182 4.48 10.75 7.53
CA ARG A 182 5.91 11.09 7.41
C ARG A 182 6.14 12.35 6.57
N GLU A 183 5.41 12.51 5.47
CA GLU A 183 5.44 13.73 4.63
C GLU A 183 5.02 14.98 5.40
N CYS A 184 4.11 14.83 6.37
CA CYS A 184 3.68 15.89 7.28
C CYS A 184 4.60 16.08 8.50
N GLY A 185 5.74 15.38 8.56
CA GLY A 185 6.71 15.53 9.67
C GLY A 185 6.32 14.78 10.94
N ILE A 186 5.41 13.81 10.87
CA ILE A 186 5.11 12.96 12.03
C ILE A 186 6.21 11.92 12.20
N GLU A 187 6.80 11.89 13.38
CA GLU A 187 7.79 10.90 13.77
C GLU A 187 7.11 9.68 14.40
N GLU A 188 7.71 8.51 14.24
CA GLU A 188 7.25 7.28 14.90
C GLU A 188 7.54 7.35 16.40
N LEU A 189 6.66 6.75 17.20
CA LEU A 189 6.83 6.71 18.65
C LEU A 189 8.11 5.94 19.01
N LYS A 190 9.04 6.61 19.68
CA LYS A 190 10.26 5.96 20.20
C LYS A 190 9.91 5.19 21.46
N ILE A 191 9.74 3.88 21.38
CA ILE A 191 9.59 3.03 22.55
C ILE A 191 10.99 2.90 23.18
N LYS A 192 11.23 3.60 24.31
CA LYS A 192 12.44 3.39 25.11
C LYS A 192 12.38 1.99 25.73
N GLY A 193 13.29 1.11 25.35
CA GLY A 193 13.57 -0.14 26.05
C GLY A 193 13.04 -1.40 25.37
N GLY A 194 13.68 -1.85 24.29
CA GLY A 194 13.94 -3.26 24.09
C GLY A 194 15.26 -3.56 24.79
N ILE A 195 15.21 -4.35 25.84
CA ILE A 195 16.41 -4.94 26.45
C ILE A 195 17.04 -5.79 25.35
N GLU A 196 18.26 -5.45 24.92
CA GLU A 196 19.09 -6.36 24.18
C GLU A 196 19.39 -7.54 25.11
N GLU A 197 18.90 -8.72 24.78
CA GLU A 197 19.46 -9.99 25.18
C GLU A 197 19.94 -10.75 23.95
#